data_97516f40cfa9f936ea70f19320d45132
#
_entry.id   97516f40cfa9f936ea70f19320d45132
#
_cell.length_a   1.000
_cell.length_b   1.000
_cell.length_c   1.000
_cell.angle_alpha   90.00
_cell.angle_beta   90.00
_cell.angle_gamma   90.00
#
_symmetry.space_group_name_H-M   'P 1'
#
loop_
_entity.id
_entity.type
_entity.pdbx_description
1 polymer ?
#
loop_
_entity_poly.entity_id
_entity_poly.type
_entity_poly.pdbx_seq_one_letter_code
_entity_poly.pdbx_strand_id
1 'polypeptide(L)'
;MANAEISMTFEEDTGSVAMSEAKYKSRIQAIGHRLNEANNLGEALINLKDEICELFGADRITVYVVDGVKRELVSRFKSGNEVAEIRIPVAQTSIAGYAALKQTLVNIKDAYDQKELTAIDSDLQFDSSWDRRTGYRTKEVLAHPIVYQKYLMGTMELINRKGDSVFGEAEEKAVLELSKIMGTALYNQKRIAARGSRTNKYDFLLENHLLTQKELAQAIAGAAQRKEPISAVLKKDF
;
A
#
# COMPACT_ATOMS: atom_id res chain seq x y z
N MET A 1 -17.07 -3.77 67.70
CA MET A 1 -16.71 -2.82 66.66
C MET A 1 -16.00 -3.60 65.56
N ALA A 2 -16.71 -3.90 64.50
CA ALA A 2 -16.18 -4.71 63.40
C ALA A 2 -15.70 -3.77 62.28
N ASN A 3 -14.43 -3.87 61.97
CA ASN A 3 -13.84 -3.23 60.81
C ASN A 3 -14.22 -4.05 59.58
N ALA A 4 -15.02 -3.45 58.69
CA ALA A 4 -15.26 -3.97 57.36
C ALA A 4 -14.11 -3.44 56.45
N GLU A 5 -13.23 -4.32 56.05
CA GLU A 5 -12.28 -4.06 54.95
C GLU A 5 -13.07 -4.11 53.62
N ILE A 6 -13.14 -2.97 52.97
CA ILE A 6 -13.63 -2.86 51.59
C ILE A 6 -12.48 -3.28 50.67
N SER A 7 -12.51 -4.53 50.21
CA SER A 7 -11.67 -4.99 49.10
C SER A 7 -12.24 -4.40 47.80
N MET A 8 -11.60 -3.34 47.30
CA MET A 8 -11.81 -2.87 45.93
C MET A 8 -11.05 -3.79 45.01
N THR A 9 -11.71 -4.76 44.41
CA THR A 9 -11.19 -5.49 43.27
C THR A 9 -11.22 -4.56 42.06
N PHE A 10 -10.07 -4.13 41.61
CA PHE A 10 -9.92 -3.58 40.27
C PHE A 10 -10.09 -4.73 39.27
N GLU A 11 -11.29 -4.88 38.75
CA GLU A 11 -11.48 -5.62 37.50
C GLU A 11 -10.86 -4.75 36.38
N GLU A 12 -9.64 -5.08 36.02
CA GLU A 12 -9.02 -4.53 34.80
C GLU A 12 -9.95 -4.83 33.61
N ASP A 13 -10.26 -3.80 32.86
CA ASP A 13 -11.10 -3.82 31.64
C ASP A 13 -10.41 -4.61 30.49
N THR A 14 -10.06 -5.85 30.77
CA THR A 14 -9.51 -6.79 29.77
C THR A 14 -10.54 -7.17 28.70
N GLY A 15 -11.81 -6.98 28.97
CA GLY A 15 -12.90 -7.24 28.02
C GLY A 15 -12.98 -6.22 26.87
N SER A 16 -12.67 -4.96 27.14
CA SER A 16 -12.72 -3.89 26.14
C SER A 16 -11.58 -4.01 25.12
N VAL A 17 -10.36 -4.34 25.55
CA VAL A 17 -9.20 -4.53 24.66
C VAL A 17 -9.36 -5.79 23.81
N ALA A 18 -9.79 -6.91 24.40
CA ALA A 18 -10.00 -8.17 23.68
C ALA A 18 -11.12 -8.06 22.63
N MET A 19 -12.21 -7.36 22.94
CA MET A 19 -13.28 -7.08 21.99
C MET A 19 -12.82 -6.17 20.86
N SER A 20 -11.95 -5.20 21.10
CA SER A 20 -11.37 -4.33 20.09
C SER A 20 -10.50 -5.10 19.10
N GLU A 21 -9.58 -5.94 19.58
CA GLU A 21 -8.69 -6.75 18.74
C GLU A 21 -9.48 -7.76 17.88
N ALA A 22 -10.47 -8.43 18.45
CA ALA A 22 -11.34 -9.35 17.70
C ALA A 22 -12.13 -8.63 16.58
N LYS A 23 -12.60 -7.41 16.85
CA LYS A 23 -13.28 -6.57 15.86
C LYS A 23 -12.35 -6.19 14.71
N TYR A 24 -11.13 -5.75 15.00
CA TYR A 24 -10.13 -5.46 13.97
C TYR A 24 -9.83 -6.69 13.12
N LYS A 25 -9.54 -7.81 13.75
CA LYS A 25 -9.19 -9.06 13.08
C LYS A 25 -10.26 -9.51 12.08
N SER A 26 -11.52 -9.54 12.51
CA SER A 26 -12.64 -9.96 11.64
C SER A 26 -12.80 -9.03 10.43
N ARG A 27 -12.77 -7.71 10.64
CA ARG A 27 -12.92 -6.73 9.55
C ARG A 27 -11.72 -6.73 8.62
N ILE A 28 -10.50 -6.85 9.14
CA ILE A 28 -9.28 -6.97 8.34
C ILE A 28 -9.32 -8.22 7.45
N GLN A 29 -9.80 -9.34 7.96
CA GLN A 29 -9.97 -10.57 7.17
C GLN A 29 -10.97 -10.38 6.03
N ALA A 30 -12.11 -9.73 6.29
CA ALA A 30 -13.12 -9.43 5.27
C ALA A 30 -12.56 -8.50 4.16
N ILE A 31 -11.86 -7.44 4.55
CA ILE A 31 -11.16 -6.54 3.60
C ILE A 31 -10.12 -7.33 2.80
N GLY A 32 -9.33 -8.17 3.47
CA GLY A 32 -8.31 -8.99 2.85
C GLY A 32 -8.87 -9.96 1.81
N HIS A 33 -9.99 -10.59 2.09
CA HIS A 33 -10.68 -11.47 1.15
C HIS A 33 -11.06 -10.71 -0.13
N ARG A 34 -11.70 -9.56 0.01
CA ARG A 34 -12.10 -8.70 -1.13
C ARG A 34 -10.92 -8.20 -1.95
N LEU A 35 -9.79 -7.86 -1.30
CA LEU A 35 -8.56 -7.45 -1.98
C LEU A 35 -7.95 -8.60 -2.79
N ASN A 36 -7.97 -9.83 -2.26
CA ASN A 36 -7.40 -11.00 -2.95
C ASN A 36 -8.27 -11.49 -4.12
N GLU A 37 -9.58 -11.28 -4.07
CA GLU A 37 -10.52 -11.64 -5.15
C GLU A 37 -10.63 -10.56 -6.25
N ALA A 38 -10.09 -9.36 -6.00
CA ALA A 38 -10.22 -8.25 -6.91
C ALA A 38 -9.42 -8.48 -8.21
N ASN A 39 -10.11 -8.35 -9.35
CA ASN A 39 -9.45 -8.34 -10.67
C ASN A 39 -8.60 -7.08 -10.89
N ASN A 40 -9.01 -5.95 -10.28
CA ASN A 40 -8.31 -4.67 -10.30
C ASN A 40 -8.14 -4.17 -8.86
N LEU A 41 -6.94 -4.34 -8.32
CA LEU A 41 -6.65 -3.97 -6.94
C LEU A 41 -6.72 -2.45 -6.70
N GLY A 42 -6.34 -1.64 -7.70
CA GLY A 42 -6.46 -0.19 -7.60
C GLY A 42 -7.91 0.27 -7.42
N GLU A 43 -8.82 -0.33 -8.17
CA GLU A 43 -10.26 -0.07 -8.04
C GLU A 43 -10.80 -0.62 -6.71
N ALA A 44 -10.39 -1.81 -6.30
CA ALA A 44 -10.77 -2.39 -5.02
C ALA A 44 -10.32 -1.51 -3.83
N LEU A 45 -9.11 -0.96 -3.86
CA LEU A 45 -8.62 -0.05 -2.84
C LEU A 45 -9.42 1.26 -2.78
N ILE A 46 -9.83 1.80 -3.94
CA ILE A 46 -10.70 2.98 -3.99
C ILE A 46 -12.06 2.66 -3.36
N ASN A 47 -12.63 1.49 -3.66
CA ASN A 47 -13.95 1.08 -3.15
C ASN A 47 -13.92 0.68 -1.65
N LEU A 48 -12.78 0.25 -1.13
CA LEU A 48 -12.60 -0.13 0.27
C LEU A 48 -12.19 1.05 1.18
N LYS A 49 -11.91 2.21 0.59
CA LYS A 49 -11.39 3.38 1.30
C LYS A 49 -12.24 3.74 2.53
N ASP A 50 -13.55 3.87 2.35
CA ASP A 50 -14.46 4.31 3.42
C ASP A 50 -14.56 3.26 4.53
N GLU A 51 -14.58 1.98 4.18
CA GLU A 51 -14.59 0.87 5.13
C GLU A 51 -13.31 0.81 5.96
N ILE A 52 -12.14 1.05 5.33
CA ILE A 52 -10.87 1.11 6.03
C ILE A 52 -10.81 2.35 6.93
N CYS A 53 -11.25 3.52 6.44
CA CYS A 53 -11.36 4.72 7.27
C CYS A 53 -12.25 4.48 8.51
N GLU A 54 -13.39 3.81 8.34
CA GLU A 54 -14.29 3.46 9.45
C GLU A 54 -13.64 2.46 10.42
N LEU A 55 -12.92 1.47 9.90
CA LEU A 55 -12.23 0.47 10.73
C LEU A 55 -11.23 1.12 11.69
N PHE A 56 -10.45 2.08 11.21
CA PHE A 56 -9.42 2.77 11.99
C PHE A 56 -9.90 4.05 12.67
N GLY A 57 -11.17 4.45 12.45
CA GLY A 57 -11.65 5.77 12.87
C GLY A 57 -10.86 6.92 12.21
N ALA A 58 -10.26 6.69 11.07
CA ALA A 58 -9.49 7.69 10.35
C ALA A 58 -10.41 8.61 9.51
N ASP A 59 -10.01 9.87 9.35
CA ASP A 59 -10.71 10.80 8.45
C ASP A 59 -10.33 10.49 7.00
N ARG A 60 -9.06 10.18 6.75
CA ARG A 60 -8.56 9.83 5.41
C ARG A 60 -7.60 8.65 5.42
N ILE A 61 -7.55 7.97 4.29
CA ILE A 61 -6.53 6.97 3.99
C ILE A 61 -5.93 7.26 2.62
N THR A 62 -4.62 7.07 2.51
CA THR A 62 -3.91 7.01 1.23
C THR A 62 -3.16 5.69 1.14
N VAL A 63 -3.36 4.96 0.06
CA VAL A 63 -2.56 3.78 -0.25
C VAL A 63 -1.70 4.08 -1.46
N TYR A 64 -0.41 4.03 -1.26
CA TYR A 64 0.60 4.20 -2.29
C TYR A 64 1.10 2.84 -2.77
N VAL A 65 1.35 2.73 -4.06
CA VAL A 65 2.04 1.57 -4.68
C VAL A 65 3.41 2.03 -5.16
N VAL A 66 4.43 1.22 -4.95
CA VAL A 66 5.79 1.57 -5.36
C VAL A 66 5.96 1.47 -6.88
N ASP A 67 6.47 2.54 -7.49
CA ASP A 67 7.09 2.56 -8.80
C ASP A 67 8.61 2.32 -8.61
N GLY A 68 9.03 1.07 -8.79
CA GLY A 68 10.41 0.67 -8.53
C GLY A 68 11.41 1.25 -9.52
N VAL A 69 10.96 1.65 -10.72
CA VAL A 69 11.82 2.25 -11.74
C VAL A 69 12.16 3.68 -11.37
N LYS A 70 11.15 4.46 -10.98
CA LYS A 70 11.32 5.87 -10.60
C LYS A 70 11.69 6.07 -9.13
N ARG A 71 11.59 5.01 -8.31
CA ARG A 71 11.74 5.06 -6.85
C ARG A 71 10.75 6.04 -6.20
N GLU A 72 9.51 5.98 -6.66
CA GLU A 72 8.40 6.81 -6.20
C GLU A 72 7.29 5.95 -5.60
N LEU A 73 6.53 6.55 -4.72
CA LEU A 73 5.24 6.07 -4.25
C LEU A 73 4.15 6.75 -5.07
N VAL A 74 3.23 5.96 -5.60
CA VAL A 74 2.15 6.43 -6.48
C VAL A 74 0.82 6.05 -5.87
N SER A 75 -0.05 7.01 -5.62
CA SER A 75 -1.43 6.80 -5.20
C SER A 75 -2.40 7.37 -6.23
N ARG A 76 -3.49 6.64 -6.47
CA ARG A 76 -4.60 7.09 -7.32
C ARG A 76 -5.85 7.26 -6.47
N PHE A 77 -6.55 8.35 -6.68
CA PHE A 77 -7.79 8.64 -5.99
C PHE A 77 -8.83 9.23 -6.95
N LYS A 78 -10.11 9.08 -6.62
CA LYS A 78 -11.19 9.72 -7.36
C LYS A 78 -11.41 11.14 -6.84
N SER A 79 -11.41 12.12 -7.77
CA SER A 79 -11.82 13.49 -7.53
C SER A 79 -12.98 13.80 -8.48
N GLY A 80 -14.21 13.70 -8.00
CA GLY A 80 -15.39 13.73 -8.86
C GLY A 80 -15.41 12.55 -9.85
N ASN A 81 -15.46 12.83 -11.15
CA ASN A 81 -15.42 11.83 -12.22
C ASN A 81 -14.01 11.51 -12.72
N GLU A 82 -12.99 12.22 -12.23
CA GLU A 82 -11.61 12.04 -12.67
C GLU A 82 -10.80 11.23 -11.67
N VAL A 83 -9.82 10.47 -12.18
CA VAL A 83 -8.81 9.81 -11.36
C VAL A 83 -7.57 10.70 -11.33
N ALA A 84 -7.28 11.27 -10.16
CA ALA A 84 -6.06 12.01 -9.94
C ALA A 84 -4.95 11.10 -9.40
N GLU A 85 -3.69 11.48 -9.63
CA GLU A 85 -2.52 10.73 -9.20
C GLU A 85 -1.62 11.59 -8.33
N ILE A 86 -1.19 11.06 -7.19
CA ILE A 86 -0.17 11.66 -6.32
C ILE A 86 1.10 10.83 -6.47
N ARG A 87 2.22 11.51 -6.70
CA ARG A 87 3.56 10.92 -6.71
C ARG A 87 4.43 11.60 -5.67
N ILE A 88 5.09 10.79 -4.84
CA ILE A 88 6.06 11.25 -3.86
C ILE A 88 7.31 10.36 -3.93
N PRO A 89 8.52 10.89 -3.66
CA PRO A 89 9.73 10.08 -3.66
C PRO A 89 9.76 9.13 -2.45
N VAL A 90 10.42 7.98 -2.60
CA VAL A 90 10.81 7.12 -1.48
C VAL A 90 12.01 7.78 -0.80
N ALA A 91 11.73 8.74 0.08
CA ALA A 91 12.71 9.61 0.73
C ALA A 91 12.16 10.21 2.03
N GLN A 92 12.99 10.92 2.79
CA GLN A 92 12.63 11.58 4.06
C GLN A 92 11.80 12.85 3.89
N THR A 93 11.48 13.26 2.66
CA THR A 93 10.75 14.48 2.34
C THR A 93 9.24 14.41 2.62
N SER A 94 8.74 13.26 3.03
CA SER A 94 7.35 13.03 3.45
C SER A 94 7.27 11.85 4.42
N ILE A 95 6.23 11.81 5.26
CA ILE A 95 6.03 10.74 6.25
C ILE A 95 5.86 9.38 5.55
N ALA A 96 5.02 9.29 4.53
CA ALA A 96 4.84 8.04 3.77
C ALA A 96 6.11 7.62 3.02
N GLY A 97 6.87 8.58 2.45
CA GLY A 97 8.15 8.32 1.79
C GLY A 97 9.20 7.81 2.76
N TYR A 98 9.25 8.37 3.96
CA TYR A 98 10.13 7.93 5.03
C TYR A 98 9.79 6.51 5.51
N ALA A 99 8.50 6.24 5.79
CA ALA A 99 8.04 4.90 6.19
C ALA A 99 8.44 3.84 5.14
N ALA A 100 8.32 4.17 3.85
CA ALA A 100 8.77 3.32 2.75
C ALA A 100 10.29 3.13 2.74
N LEU A 101 11.06 4.21 2.89
CA LEU A 101 12.53 4.20 2.85
C LEU A 101 13.12 3.36 3.96
N LYS A 102 12.64 3.57 5.18
CA LYS A 102 13.14 2.87 6.38
C LYS A 102 12.46 1.52 6.61
N GLN A 103 11.37 1.23 5.88
CA GLN A 103 10.51 0.07 6.06
C GLN A 103 10.06 -0.11 7.52
N THR A 104 9.65 0.98 8.15
CA THR A 104 9.21 1.04 9.55
C THR A 104 7.86 1.73 9.68
N LEU A 105 7.12 1.38 10.73
CA LEU A 105 5.93 2.11 11.14
C LEU A 105 6.32 3.50 11.63
N VAL A 106 5.54 4.50 11.27
CA VAL A 106 5.66 5.88 11.73
C VAL A 106 4.29 6.33 12.25
N ASN A 107 4.23 6.73 13.51
CA ASN A 107 3.02 7.25 14.16
C ASN A 107 3.33 8.65 14.70
N ILE A 108 2.66 9.65 14.16
CA ILE A 108 2.88 11.08 14.45
C ILE A 108 1.57 11.69 14.95
N LYS A 109 1.65 12.41 16.04
CA LYS A 109 0.50 13.08 16.68
C LYS A 109 0.21 14.46 16.11
N ASP A 110 1.27 15.18 15.68
CA ASP A 110 1.13 16.44 14.95
C ASP A 110 2.21 16.56 13.86
N ALA A 111 1.78 16.40 12.60
CA ALA A 111 2.66 16.47 11.44
C ALA A 111 3.35 17.85 11.26
N TYR A 112 2.88 18.90 11.96
CA TYR A 112 3.50 20.22 11.98
C TYR A 112 4.44 20.42 13.18
N ASP A 113 4.50 19.49 14.13
CA ASP A 113 5.46 19.56 15.22
C ASP A 113 6.85 19.09 14.76
N GLN A 114 7.70 20.05 14.44
CA GLN A 114 9.06 19.78 13.98
C GLN A 114 9.89 19.02 15.04
N LYS A 115 9.58 19.17 16.33
CA LYS A 115 10.29 18.44 17.39
C LYS A 115 9.93 16.95 17.35
N GLU A 116 8.66 16.62 17.14
CA GLU A 116 8.19 15.23 17.01
C GLU A 116 8.82 14.58 15.79
N LEU A 117 8.83 15.25 14.63
CA LEU A 117 9.47 14.76 13.41
C LEU A 117 10.96 14.51 13.61
N THR A 118 11.68 15.49 14.16
CA THR A 118 13.14 15.42 14.40
C THR A 118 13.51 14.35 15.43
N ALA A 119 12.61 14.05 16.38
CA ALA A 119 12.83 12.97 17.36
C ALA A 119 12.79 11.58 16.71
N ILE A 120 12.10 11.43 15.58
CA ILE A 120 12.06 10.18 14.79
C ILE A 120 13.31 10.09 13.90
N ASP A 121 13.58 11.16 13.13
CA ASP A 121 14.76 11.25 12.26
C ASP A 121 15.02 12.75 11.98
N SER A 122 16.29 13.19 12.06
CA SER A 122 16.67 14.59 11.85
C SER A 122 16.29 15.15 10.48
N ASP A 123 16.18 14.26 9.48
CA ASP A 123 15.91 14.61 8.09
C ASP A 123 14.44 14.40 7.71
N LEU A 124 13.61 13.86 8.63
CA LEU A 124 12.20 13.64 8.37
C LEU A 124 11.45 14.98 8.22
N GLN A 125 10.74 15.10 7.11
CA GLN A 125 9.95 16.27 6.78
C GLN A 125 8.49 15.91 6.53
N PHE A 126 7.61 16.88 6.76
CA PHE A 126 6.22 16.83 6.37
C PHE A 126 5.96 17.78 5.21
N ASP A 127 5.48 17.27 4.06
CA ASP A 127 5.10 18.06 2.92
C ASP A 127 3.66 18.60 3.08
N SER A 128 3.54 19.85 3.54
CA SER A 128 2.25 20.53 3.72
C SER A 128 1.66 21.09 2.41
N SER A 129 2.22 20.77 1.25
CA SER A 129 1.76 21.34 -0.04
C SER A 129 0.32 20.93 -0.38
N TRP A 130 -0.10 19.74 0.00
CA TRP A 130 -1.47 19.27 -0.17
C TRP A 130 -2.45 20.00 0.74
N ASP A 131 -2.08 20.22 2.00
CA ASP A 131 -2.90 20.95 2.96
C ASP A 131 -3.15 22.37 2.46
N ARG A 132 -2.10 23.06 1.99
CA ARG A 132 -2.23 24.42 1.42
C ARG A 132 -3.12 24.48 0.19
N ARG A 133 -3.08 23.45 -0.68
CA ARG A 133 -3.89 23.41 -1.90
C ARG A 133 -5.35 23.09 -1.64
N THR A 134 -5.63 22.24 -0.67
CA THR A 134 -6.98 21.72 -0.41
C THR A 134 -7.69 22.41 0.74
N GLY A 135 -7.00 23.22 1.53
CA GLY A 135 -7.52 23.78 2.79
C GLY A 135 -7.68 22.74 3.90
N TYR A 136 -7.18 21.52 3.70
CA TYR A 136 -7.21 20.48 4.72
C TYR A 136 -6.07 20.68 5.73
N ARG A 137 -6.26 20.27 6.97
CA ARG A 137 -5.23 20.27 8.00
C ARG A 137 -4.88 18.84 8.38
N THR A 138 -3.75 18.36 7.93
CA THR A 138 -3.16 17.12 8.42
C THR A 138 -2.62 17.37 9.82
N LYS A 139 -3.06 16.58 10.78
CA LYS A 139 -2.55 16.61 12.15
C LYS A 139 -1.88 15.29 12.48
N GLU A 140 -2.65 14.22 12.58
CA GLU A 140 -2.16 12.91 12.95
C GLU A 140 -1.90 12.07 11.70
N VAL A 141 -0.79 11.33 11.71
CA VAL A 141 -0.42 10.43 10.62
C VAL A 141 0.09 9.11 11.19
N LEU A 142 -0.56 8.02 10.80
CA LEU A 142 -0.07 6.66 11.01
C LEU A 142 0.29 6.06 9.66
N ALA A 143 1.58 5.94 9.37
CA ALA A 143 2.09 5.39 8.13
C ALA A 143 2.77 4.04 8.35
N HIS A 144 2.45 3.06 7.51
CA HIS A 144 3.07 1.74 7.54
C HIS A 144 3.47 1.27 6.15
N PRO A 145 4.70 0.76 5.95
CA PRO A 145 5.13 0.20 4.68
C PRO A 145 4.36 -1.08 4.38
N ILE A 146 3.97 -1.24 3.13
CA ILE A 146 3.38 -2.47 2.61
C ILE A 146 4.50 -3.31 2.01
N VAL A 147 4.83 -4.41 2.67
CA VAL A 147 5.97 -5.27 2.30
C VAL A 147 5.49 -6.68 2.00
N TYR A 148 6.01 -7.29 0.95
CA TYR A 148 5.88 -8.72 0.67
C TYR A 148 7.26 -9.37 0.73
N GLN A 149 7.48 -10.24 1.72
CA GLN A 149 8.81 -10.79 2.04
C GLN A 149 9.83 -9.66 2.26
N LYS A 150 10.77 -9.44 1.35
CA LYS A 150 11.78 -8.36 1.37
C LYS A 150 11.48 -7.20 0.41
N TYR A 151 10.37 -7.28 -0.34
CA TYR A 151 10.07 -6.32 -1.39
C TYR A 151 9.08 -5.27 -0.89
N LEU A 152 9.46 -4.01 -0.98
CA LEU A 152 8.56 -2.90 -0.76
C LEU A 152 7.52 -2.86 -1.89
N MET A 153 6.26 -2.98 -1.53
CA MET A 153 5.13 -2.95 -2.46
C MET A 153 4.44 -1.58 -2.47
N GLY A 154 4.52 -0.85 -1.36
CA GLY A 154 3.89 0.45 -1.20
C GLY A 154 3.92 0.95 0.23
N THR A 155 3.04 1.90 0.55
CA THR A 155 2.82 2.45 1.90
C THR A 155 1.35 2.75 2.10
N MET A 156 0.81 2.45 3.27
CA MET A 156 -0.50 2.88 3.71
C MET A 156 -0.33 4.02 4.71
N GLU A 157 -1.09 5.07 4.56
CA GLU A 157 -1.08 6.26 5.40
C GLU A 157 -2.51 6.56 5.85
N LEU A 158 -2.75 6.53 7.15
CA LEU A 158 -4.00 6.93 7.80
C LEU A 158 -3.80 8.33 8.36
N ILE A 159 -4.77 9.22 8.13
CA ILE A 159 -4.66 10.63 8.47
C ILE A 159 -5.85 11.02 9.35
N ASN A 160 -5.56 11.75 10.42
CA ASN A 160 -6.47 12.33 11.39
C ASN A 160 -7.45 11.32 11.95
N ARG A 161 -7.26 10.90 13.18
CA ARG A 161 -8.22 10.08 13.88
C ARG A 161 -9.44 10.91 14.25
N LYS A 162 -10.63 10.37 14.04
CA LYS A 162 -11.90 11.00 14.42
C LYS A 162 -12.08 10.95 15.95
N GLY A 163 -12.58 12.03 16.50
CA GLY A 163 -12.76 12.21 17.95
C GLY A 163 -11.51 12.81 18.62
N ASP A 164 -11.43 12.69 19.94
CA ASP A 164 -10.38 13.32 20.77
C ASP A 164 -9.18 12.40 21.06
N SER A 165 -9.11 11.24 20.42
CA SER A 165 -8.05 10.26 20.63
C SER A 165 -7.07 10.23 19.44
N VAL A 166 -5.81 9.83 19.69
CA VAL A 166 -4.77 9.60 18.67
C VAL A 166 -4.73 8.12 18.26
N PHE A 167 -4.09 7.81 17.14
CA PHE A 167 -3.79 6.42 16.77
C PHE A 167 -2.90 5.79 17.83
N GLY A 168 -3.36 4.69 18.42
CA GLY A 168 -2.68 3.97 19.48
C GLY A 168 -2.17 2.61 19.05
N GLU A 169 -1.75 1.81 20.03
CA GLU A 169 -1.15 0.49 19.81
C GLU A 169 -2.10 -0.49 19.09
N ALA A 170 -3.40 -0.40 19.31
CA ALA A 170 -4.39 -1.25 18.64
C ALA A 170 -4.44 -0.95 17.13
N GLU A 171 -4.41 0.33 16.75
CA GLU A 171 -4.35 0.75 15.35
C GLU A 171 -3.00 0.40 14.71
N GLU A 172 -1.89 0.51 15.44
CA GLU A 172 -0.56 0.11 14.96
C GLU A 172 -0.50 -1.39 14.65
N LYS A 173 -1.02 -2.24 15.53
CA LYS A 173 -1.14 -3.68 15.27
C LYS A 173 -2.06 -3.99 14.09
N ALA A 174 -3.18 -3.32 14.02
CA ALA A 174 -4.17 -3.52 12.96
C ALA A 174 -3.64 -3.07 11.59
N VAL A 175 -2.95 -1.92 11.51
CA VAL A 175 -2.36 -1.43 10.26
C VAL A 175 -1.25 -2.36 9.74
N LEU A 176 -0.47 -2.94 10.65
CA LEU A 176 0.55 -3.94 10.31
C LEU A 176 -0.07 -5.20 9.71
N GLU A 177 -1.15 -5.71 10.28
CA GLU A 177 -1.85 -6.89 9.74
C GLU A 177 -2.46 -6.60 8.37
N LEU A 178 -3.15 -5.47 8.21
CA LEU A 178 -3.74 -5.09 6.94
C LEU A 178 -2.67 -4.88 5.86
N SER A 179 -1.53 -4.25 6.21
CA SER A 179 -0.40 -4.06 5.30
C SER A 179 0.21 -5.36 4.81
N LYS A 180 0.29 -6.40 5.64
CA LYS A 180 0.74 -7.74 5.22
C LYS A 180 -0.18 -8.35 4.17
N ILE A 181 -1.50 -8.23 4.36
CA ILE A 181 -2.49 -8.73 3.42
C ILE A 181 -2.40 -7.95 2.10
N MET A 182 -2.34 -6.62 2.17
CA MET A 182 -2.14 -5.76 0.99
C MET A 182 -0.85 -6.09 0.24
N GLY A 183 0.23 -6.38 0.96
CA GLY A 183 1.51 -6.78 0.35
C GLY A 183 1.37 -8.03 -0.51
N THR A 184 0.68 -9.03 -0.01
CA THR A 184 0.39 -10.27 -0.76
C THR A 184 -0.49 -10.00 -1.98
N ALA A 185 -1.56 -9.22 -1.84
CA ALA A 185 -2.46 -8.88 -2.93
C ALA A 185 -1.75 -8.08 -4.03
N LEU A 186 -0.97 -7.05 -3.66
CA LEU A 186 -0.17 -6.24 -4.60
C LEU A 186 0.88 -7.07 -5.34
N TYR A 187 1.57 -7.97 -4.63
CA TYR A 187 2.55 -8.86 -5.25
C TYR A 187 1.88 -9.81 -6.26
N ASN A 188 0.77 -10.43 -5.88
CA ASN A 188 0.04 -11.35 -6.75
C ASN A 188 -0.45 -10.63 -8.01
N GLN A 189 -0.99 -9.41 -7.88
CA GLN A 189 -1.44 -8.63 -9.02
C GLN A 189 -0.28 -8.27 -9.96
N LYS A 190 0.86 -7.78 -9.42
CA LYS A 190 2.06 -7.51 -10.25
C LYS A 190 2.54 -8.77 -10.98
N ARG A 191 2.50 -9.93 -10.31
CA ARG A 191 2.87 -11.21 -10.91
C ARG A 191 1.93 -11.64 -12.04
N ILE A 192 0.61 -11.43 -11.86
CA ILE A 192 -0.40 -11.73 -12.89
C ILE A 192 -0.23 -10.77 -14.07
N ALA A 193 -0.08 -9.46 -13.83
CA ALA A 193 0.16 -8.47 -14.87
C ALA A 193 1.44 -8.77 -15.66
N ALA A 194 2.53 -9.15 -14.99
CA ALA A 194 3.77 -9.55 -15.65
C ALA A 194 3.62 -10.85 -16.48
N ARG A 195 2.74 -11.77 -16.08
CA ARG A 195 2.42 -12.97 -16.87
C ARG A 195 1.50 -12.66 -18.04
N GLY A 196 0.50 -11.79 -17.85
CA GLY A 196 -0.42 -11.33 -18.90
C GLY A 196 0.27 -10.46 -19.95
N SER A 197 1.31 -9.70 -19.55
CA SER A 197 2.16 -8.93 -20.47
C SER A 197 3.08 -9.83 -21.32
N ARG A 198 3.36 -11.05 -20.87
CA ARG A 198 4.09 -12.04 -21.67
C ARG A 198 3.12 -12.82 -22.55
N THR A 199 2.47 -12.13 -23.48
CA THR A 199 1.61 -12.75 -24.49
C THR A 199 2.42 -13.60 -25.49
N ASN A 200 3.73 -13.36 -25.57
CA ASN A 200 4.64 -14.13 -26.39
C ASN A 200 5.96 -14.38 -25.66
N LYS A 201 6.48 -15.62 -25.68
CA LYS A 201 7.80 -15.96 -25.11
C LYS A 201 8.97 -15.20 -25.76
N TYR A 202 8.71 -14.49 -26.84
CA TYR A 202 9.66 -13.68 -27.59
C TYR A 202 9.58 -12.18 -27.30
N ASP A 203 8.70 -11.73 -26.37
CA ASP A 203 8.58 -10.30 -25.99
C ASP A 203 9.92 -9.74 -25.49
N PHE A 204 10.74 -10.58 -24.84
CA PHE A 204 12.12 -10.22 -24.46
C PHE A 204 12.95 -9.74 -25.65
N LEU A 205 12.78 -10.34 -26.84
CA LEU A 205 13.54 -9.97 -28.04
C LEU A 205 13.10 -8.60 -28.57
N LEU A 206 11.81 -8.29 -28.43
CA LEU A 206 11.26 -6.97 -28.81
C LEU A 206 11.70 -5.88 -27.84
N GLU A 207 11.61 -6.14 -26.52
CA GLU A 207 11.98 -5.20 -25.47
C GLU A 207 13.46 -4.83 -25.48
N ASN A 208 14.32 -5.76 -25.88
CA ASN A 208 15.75 -5.54 -26.01
C ASN A 208 16.20 -5.13 -27.44
N HIS A 209 15.24 -4.79 -28.31
CA HIS A 209 15.49 -4.38 -29.70
C HIS A 209 16.33 -5.40 -30.51
N LEU A 210 16.27 -6.68 -30.13
CA LEU A 210 16.93 -7.77 -30.86
C LEU A 210 16.14 -8.19 -32.09
N LEU A 211 14.83 -7.91 -32.10
CA LEU A 211 13.90 -8.09 -33.22
C LEU A 211 12.90 -6.96 -33.24
N THR A 212 12.43 -6.62 -34.43
CA THR A 212 11.25 -5.75 -34.61
C THR A 212 9.96 -6.55 -34.56
N GLN A 213 8.83 -5.90 -34.29
CA GLN A 213 7.51 -6.54 -34.36
C GLN A 213 7.23 -7.20 -35.72
N LYS A 214 7.72 -6.57 -36.79
CA LYS A 214 7.58 -7.08 -38.17
C LYS A 214 8.36 -8.38 -38.37
N GLU A 215 9.60 -8.44 -37.91
CA GLU A 215 10.43 -9.64 -37.98
C GLU A 215 9.87 -10.79 -37.15
N LEU A 216 9.38 -10.49 -35.95
CA LEU A 216 8.72 -11.51 -35.11
C LEU A 216 7.44 -12.05 -35.78
N ALA A 217 6.61 -11.17 -36.38
CA ALA A 217 5.42 -11.59 -37.12
C ALA A 217 5.78 -12.46 -38.34
N GLN A 218 6.85 -12.13 -39.06
CA GLN A 218 7.38 -12.93 -40.18
C GLN A 218 7.88 -14.30 -39.71
N ALA A 219 8.61 -14.35 -38.59
CA ALA A 219 9.08 -15.60 -38.02
C ALA A 219 7.92 -16.52 -37.57
N ILE A 220 6.88 -15.94 -36.97
CA ILE A 220 5.66 -16.68 -36.58
C ILE A 220 4.93 -17.25 -37.82
N ALA A 221 4.75 -16.43 -38.83
CA ALA A 221 4.11 -16.88 -40.09
C ALA A 221 4.93 -17.96 -40.80
N GLY A 222 6.26 -17.78 -40.88
CA GLY A 222 7.17 -18.76 -41.45
C GLY A 222 7.18 -20.09 -40.70
N ALA A 223 7.13 -20.04 -39.37
CA ALA A 223 7.06 -21.22 -38.52
C ALA A 223 5.75 -22.02 -38.74
N ALA A 224 4.63 -21.32 -38.84
CA ALA A 224 3.34 -21.94 -39.15
C ALA A 224 3.34 -22.60 -40.54
N GLN A 225 3.89 -21.94 -41.54
CA GLN A 225 3.95 -22.44 -42.92
C GLN A 225 4.88 -23.66 -43.04
N ARG A 226 6.04 -23.64 -42.38
CA ARG A 226 7.04 -24.72 -42.42
C ARG A 226 6.76 -25.85 -41.43
N LYS A 227 5.76 -25.69 -40.55
CA LYS A 227 5.49 -26.58 -39.41
C LYS A 227 6.69 -26.78 -38.49
N GLU A 228 7.52 -25.76 -38.36
CA GLU A 228 8.72 -25.74 -37.52
C GLU A 228 8.50 -24.89 -36.26
N PRO A 229 9.23 -25.13 -35.17
CA PRO A 229 9.20 -24.22 -34.00
C PRO A 229 9.66 -22.82 -34.39
N ILE A 230 9.03 -21.77 -33.89
CA ILE A 230 9.44 -20.36 -34.11
C ILE A 230 10.92 -20.14 -33.77
N SER A 231 11.42 -20.81 -32.72
CA SER A 231 12.83 -20.75 -32.33
C SER A 231 13.81 -21.29 -33.39
N ALA A 232 13.37 -22.23 -34.21
CA ALA A 232 14.19 -22.74 -35.32
C ALA A 232 14.25 -21.74 -36.49
N VAL A 233 13.10 -21.11 -36.78
CA VAL A 233 13.01 -20.04 -37.80
C VAL A 233 13.82 -18.83 -37.39
N LEU A 234 13.72 -18.39 -36.13
CA LEU A 234 14.49 -17.25 -35.63
C LEU A 234 16.02 -17.49 -35.69
N LYS A 235 16.48 -18.69 -35.44
CA LYS A 235 17.92 -19.02 -35.55
C LYS A 235 18.42 -19.07 -36.98
N LYS A 236 17.55 -19.29 -37.94
CA LYS A 236 17.92 -19.56 -39.34
C LYS A 236 17.74 -18.33 -40.21
N ASP A 237 16.74 -17.52 -39.95
CA ASP A 237 16.32 -16.42 -40.82
C ASP A 237 16.66 -15.04 -40.25
N PHE A 238 17.04 -14.95 -38.95
CA PHE A 238 17.34 -13.74 -38.18
C PHE A 238 18.55 -13.96 -37.27
#